data_d0f048fc0d90ac616a29cb206fd688e1
#
_entry.id   d0f048fc0d90ac616a29cb206fd688e1
#
_cell.length_a   1.000
_cell.length_b   1.000
_cell.length_c   1.000
_cell.angle_alpha   90.00
_cell.angle_beta   90.00
_cell.angle_gamma   90.00
#
_symmetry.space_group_name_H-M   'P 1'
#
loop_
_entity.id
_entity.type
_entity.pdbx_description
1 polymer ?
#
loop_
_entity_poly.entity_id
_entity_poly.type
_entity_poly.pdbx_seq_one_letter_code
_entity_poly.pdbx_strand_id
1 'polypeptide(L)'
;RMIEEAEKYLGMPYVWGGSSPSTSFDCSGFVCWVINNCDNGWNVGRTTANGLRGKCSYVSPANAQPGDLIFFEKTYNTVGASHVGIYVGNGMMIHCGDPISYTSINSTYWQNHFLGFGRIK
;
A
#
# COMPACT_ATOMS: atom_id res chain seq x y z
N ARG A 1 12.83 2.83 5.61
CA ARG A 1 12.07 3.56 6.68
C ARG A 1 10.59 3.27 6.61
N MET A 2 10.00 3.30 5.42
CA MET A 2 8.59 2.96 5.26
C MET A 2 8.30 1.55 5.75
N ILE A 3 9.14 0.60 5.41
CA ILE A 3 8.93 -0.80 5.79
C ILE A 3 9.02 -0.96 7.31
N GLU A 4 9.99 -0.31 7.94
CA GLU A 4 10.12 -0.35 9.42
C GLU A 4 8.89 0.23 10.11
N GLU A 5 8.37 1.34 9.60
CA GLU A 5 7.16 1.93 10.17
C GLU A 5 5.96 1.00 9.95
N ALA A 6 5.83 0.42 8.76
CA ALA A 6 4.75 -0.49 8.44
C ALA A 6 4.73 -1.72 9.35
N GLU A 7 5.90 -2.26 9.66
CA GLU A 7 6.02 -3.46 10.48
C GLU A 7 5.47 -3.30 11.90
N LYS A 8 5.41 -2.06 12.40
CA LYS A 8 4.85 -1.81 13.73
C LYS A 8 3.38 -2.21 13.85
N TYR A 9 2.68 -2.33 12.73
CA TYR A 9 1.23 -2.54 12.72
C TYR A 9 0.82 -3.92 12.24
N LEU A 10 1.79 -4.83 12.05
CA LEU A 10 1.49 -6.21 11.66
C LEU A 10 0.47 -6.83 12.61
N GLY A 11 -0.52 -7.50 12.04
CA GLY A 11 -1.57 -8.18 12.79
C GLY A 11 -2.80 -7.33 13.09
N MET A 12 -2.76 -6.02 12.82
CA MET A 12 -3.94 -5.17 13.06
C MET A 12 -5.04 -5.48 12.03
N PRO A 13 -6.31 -5.43 12.45
CA PRO A 13 -7.42 -5.80 11.57
C PRO A 13 -7.69 -4.73 10.51
N TYR A 14 -8.35 -5.15 9.41
CA TYR A 14 -8.85 -4.23 8.41
C TYR A 14 -10.12 -3.55 8.94
N VAL A 15 -10.17 -2.21 8.84
CA VAL A 15 -11.35 -1.42 9.20
C VAL A 15 -11.62 -0.43 8.08
N TRP A 16 -12.77 -0.56 7.41
CA TRP A 16 -13.14 0.34 6.32
C TRP A 16 -13.14 1.80 6.79
N GLY A 17 -12.43 2.66 6.04
CA GLY A 17 -12.27 4.06 6.41
C GLY A 17 -11.27 4.32 7.52
N GLY A 18 -10.64 3.29 8.07
CA GLY A 18 -9.66 3.44 9.14
C GLY A 18 -8.39 4.14 8.67
N SER A 19 -7.82 5.01 9.50
CA SER A 19 -6.71 5.87 9.09
C SER A 19 -5.68 6.13 10.19
N SER A 20 -5.79 5.48 11.34
CA SER A 20 -4.85 5.68 12.46
C SER A 20 -4.71 4.40 13.29
N PRO A 21 -3.62 4.26 14.08
CA PRO A 21 -3.47 3.10 14.95
C PRO A 21 -4.61 2.93 15.94
N SER A 22 -5.25 4.02 16.38
CA SER A 22 -6.34 3.93 17.34
C SER A 22 -7.62 3.37 16.74
N THR A 23 -7.83 3.53 15.42
CA THR A 23 -9.02 3.03 14.72
C THR A 23 -8.73 1.78 13.92
N SER A 24 -7.46 1.40 13.79
CA SER A 24 -6.94 0.53 12.75
C SER A 24 -7.10 1.17 11.36
N PHE A 25 -6.91 0.40 10.29
CA PHE A 25 -6.70 0.97 8.96
C PHE A 25 -7.49 0.22 7.89
N ASP A 26 -7.83 0.93 6.79
CA ASP A 26 -8.06 0.28 5.52
C ASP A 26 -6.74 0.29 4.70
N CYS A 27 -6.78 -0.16 3.44
CA CYS A 27 -5.55 -0.33 2.66
C CYS A 27 -4.81 0.99 2.43
N SER A 28 -5.51 2.01 1.98
CA SER A 28 -4.91 3.31 1.71
C SER A 28 -4.63 4.08 2.99
N GLY A 29 -5.47 3.91 4.03
CA GLY A 29 -5.25 4.53 5.34
C GLY A 29 -3.94 4.06 5.95
N PHE A 30 -3.66 2.78 5.87
CA PHE A 30 -2.40 2.21 6.34
C PHE A 30 -1.21 2.82 5.61
N VAL A 31 -1.24 2.86 4.28
CA VAL A 31 -0.12 3.38 3.49
C VAL A 31 0.07 4.88 3.73
N CYS A 32 -1.01 5.66 3.78
CA CYS A 32 -0.93 7.08 4.09
C CYS A 32 -0.28 7.32 5.46
N TRP A 33 -0.69 6.57 6.46
CA TRP A 33 -0.12 6.67 7.81
C TRP A 33 1.37 6.38 7.79
N VAL A 34 1.78 5.30 7.12
CA VAL A 34 3.19 4.91 7.04
C VAL A 34 4.02 6.01 6.38
N ILE A 35 3.55 6.54 5.24
CA ILE A 35 4.27 7.60 4.52
C ILE A 35 4.41 8.83 5.41
N ASN A 36 3.34 9.23 6.08
CA ASN A 36 3.32 10.46 6.87
C ASN A 36 4.12 10.34 8.17
N ASN A 37 4.41 9.13 8.63
CA ASN A 37 5.02 8.89 9.94
C ASN A 37 6.35 8.13 9.87
N CYS A 38 6.88 7.87 8.70
CA CYS A 38 8.14 7.14 8.56
C CYS A 38 9.37 8.04 8.59
N ASP A 39 9.19 9.30 8.93
CA ASP A 39 10.29 10.25 9.15
C ASP A 39 11.10 10.58 7.89
N ASN A 40 10.43 10.61 6.74
CA ASN A 40 11.03 10.97 5.45
C ASN A 40 10.69 12.40 5.00
N GLY A 41 9.96 13.15 5.82
CA GLY A 41 9.52 14.50 5.45
C GLY A 41 8.35 14.52 4.48
N TRP A 42 7.81 13.37 4.10
CA TRP A 42 6.64 13.29 3.23
C TRP A 42 5.35 13.50 4.00
N ASN A 43 4.40 14.13 3.36
CA ASN A 43 3.04 14.22 3.88
C ASN A 43 2.06 14.16 2.72
N VAL A 44 1.35 13.04 2.60
CA VAL A 44 0.34 12.83 1.55
C VAL A 44 -1.08 13.04 2.07
N GLY A 45 -1.22 13.42 3.34
CA GLY A 45 -2.53 13.54 3.98
C GLY A 45 -3.24 12.21 4.08
N ARG A 46 -4.56 12.23 3.96
CA ARG A 46 -5.39 11.03 3.90
C ARG A 46 -6.09 10.99 2.54
N THR A 47 -5.80 9.97 1.75
CA THR A 47 -6.40 9.82 0.42
C THR A 47 -6.68 8.34 0.13
N THR A 48 -7.27 8.06 -1.02
CA THR A 48 -7.60 6.71 -1.47
C THR A 48 -6.40 6.05 -2.16
N ALA A 49 -6.52 4.76 -2.46
CA ALA A 49 -5.50 4.05 -3.25
C ALA A 49 -5.27 4.76 -4.58
N ASN A 50 -6.34 5.16 -5.27
CA ASN A 50 -6.20 5.87 -6.53
C ASN A 50 -5.60 7.26 -6.36
N GLY A 51 -5.91 7.94 -5.27
CA GLY A 51 -5.29 9.22 -4.94
C GLY A 51 -3.79 9.09 -4.68
N LEU A 52 -3.37 8.04 -3.98
CA LEU A 52 -1.94 7.76 -3.78
C LEU A 52 -1.24 7.50 -5.11
N ARG A 53 -1.89 6.75 -6.01
CA ARG A 53 -1.32 6.48 -7.33
C ARG A 53 -1.02 7.77 -8.08
N GLY A 54 -1.89 8.77 -7.96
CA GLY A 54 -1.69 10.09 -8.57
C GLY A 54 -0.52 10.87 -7.99
N LYS A 55 -0.03 10.50 -6.81
CA LYS A 55 1.12 11.15 -6.17
C LYS A 55 2.43 10.44 -6.43
N CYS A 56 2.43 9.40 -7.27
CA CYS A 56 3.60 8.59 -7.58
C CYS A 56 4.08 8.81 -8.99
N SER A 57 5.39 8.65 -9.19
CA SER A 57 5.96 8.42 -10.51
C SER A 57 5.82 6.94 -10.84
N TYR A 58 5.52 6.63 -12.09
CA TYR A 58 5.43 5.24 -12.55
C TYR A 58 6.79 4.53 -12.40
N VAL A 59 6.76 3.29 -11.95
CA VAL A 59 7.94 2.42 -11.86
C VAL A 59 7.62 1.13 -12.61
N SER A 60 8.49 0.76 -13.57
CA SER A 60 8.30 -0.51 -14.26
C SER A 60 8.53 -1.68 -13.30
N PRO A 61 7.87 -2.83 -13.53
CA PRO A 61 8.07 -4.01 -12.68
C PRO A 61 9.54 -4.42 -12.54
N ALA A 62 10.34 -4.27 -13.60
CA ALA A 62 11.75 -4.61 -13.57
C ALA A 62 12.57 -3.70 -12.65
N ASN A 63 12.09 -2.48 -12.40
CA ASN A 63 12.77 -1.47 -11.59
C ASN A 63 12.16 -1.29 -10.20
N ALA A 64 11.16 -2.08 -9.85
CA ALA A 64 10.52 -1.95 -8.54
C ALA A 64 11.50 -2.28 -7.42
N GLN A 65 11.50 -1.45 -6.38
CA GLN A 65 12.40 -1.55 -5.24
C GLN A 65 11.61 -1.58 -3.93
N PRO A 66 12.18 -2.15 -2.87
CA PRO A 66 11.55 -2.07 -1.54
C PRO A 66 11.24 -0.61 -1.17
N GLY A 67 10.02 -0.39 -0.69
CA GLY A 67 9.53 0.95 -0.39
C GLY A 67 8.68 1.57 -1.49
N ASP A 68 8.68 1.01 -2.70
CA ASP A 68 7.75 1.43 -3.74
C ASP A 68 6.34 0.98 -3.37
N LEU A 69 5.34 1.70 -3.87
CA LEU A 69 3.95 1.30 -3.70
C LEU A 69 3.55 0.36 -4.83
N ILE A 70 2.71 -0.60 -4.51
CA ILE A 70 2.12 -1.51 -5.49
C ILE A 70 0.61 -1.32 -5.49
N PHE A 71 0.02 -1.19 -6.67
CA PHE A 71 -1.38 -0.87 -6.84
C PHE A 71 -2.11 -2.01 -7.53
N PHE A 72 -3.36 -2.23 -7.11
CA PHE A 72 -4.25 -3.22 -7.69
C PHE A 72 -5.58 -2.55 -8.03
N GLU A 73 -6.30 -3.13 -9.00
CA GLU A 73 -7.61 -2.63 -9.44
C GLU A 73 -8.66 -3.70 -9.29
N LYS A 74 -9.91 -3.27 -9.22
CA LYS A 74 -11.07 -4.16 -9.27
C LYS A 74 -11.11 -5.20 -8.14
N THR A 75 -10.47 -4.90 -7.02
CA THR A 75 -10.64 -5.69 -5.81
C THR A 75 -12.02 -5.44 -5.18
N TYR A 76 -12.62 -4.30 -5.54
CA TYR A 76 -14.04 -4.03 -5.36
C TYR A 76 -14.47 -3.07 -6.48
N ASN A 77 -15.75 -2.79 -6.59
CA ASN A 77 -16.30 -2.00 -7.71
C ASN A 77 -15.97 -0.53 -7.56
N THR A 78 -14.87 -0.10 -8.17
CA THR A 78 -14.44 1.31 -8.20
C THR A 78 -13.56 1.51 -9.43
N VAL A 79 -13.46 2.76 -9.88
CA VAL A 79 -12.62 3.13 -11.01
C VAL A 79 -11.20 3.37 -10.51
N GLY A 80 -10.21 2.89 -11.27
CA GLY A 80 -8.79 3.06 -10.96
C GLY A 80 -8.32 2.12 -9.86
N ALA A 81 -7.27 2.51 -9.15
CA ALA A 81 -6.69 1.69 -8.10
C ALA A 81 -7.69 1.51 -6.95
N SER A 82 -7.92 0.26 -6.57
CA SER A 82 -8.82 -0.10 -5.48
C SER A 82 -8.09 -0.60 -4.25
N HIS A 83 -6.83 -1.02 -4.39
CA HIS A 83 -6.01 -1.52 -3.29
C HIS A 83 -4.57 -1.08 -3.48
N VAL A 84 -3.86 -0.88 -2.39
CA VAL A 84 -2.46 -0.47 -2.40
C VAL A 84 -1.71 -1.17 -1.27
N GLY A 85 -0.46 -1.55 -1.55
CA GLY A 85 0.45 -2.08 -0.55
C GLY A 85 1.82 -1.45 -0.71
N ILE A 86 2.74 -1.84 0.18
CA ILE A 86 4.13 -1.41 0.12
C ILE A 86 4.96 -2.61 -0.32
N TYR A 87 5.63 -2.49 -1.45
CA TYR A 87 6.49 -3.55 -1.97
C TYR A 87 7.73 -3.67 -1.09
N VAL A 88 8.07 -4.88 -0.69
CA VAL A 88 9.23 -5.12 0.18
C VAL A 88 10.34 -5.89 -0.54
N GLY A 89 10.18 -6.16 -1.83
CA GLY A 89 11.13 -6.93 -2.61
C GLY A 89 10.80 -8.41 -2.62
N ASN A 90 11.48 -9.17 -3.47
CA ASN A 90 11.35 -10.64 -3.56
C ASN A 90 9.92 -11.14 -3.79
N GLY A 91 9.10 -10.37 -4.50
CA GLY A 91 7.72 -10.76 -4.78
C GLY A 91 6.79 -10.68 -3.58
N MET A 92 7.14 -9.87 -2.59
CA MET A 92 6.35 -9.71 -1.37
C MET A 92 5.92 -8.26 -1.17
N MET A 93 4.77 -8.07 -0.54
CA MET A 93 4.30 -6.77 -0.09
C MET A 93 3.87 -6.84 1.37
N ILE A 94 3.92 -5.70 2.06
CA ILE A 94 3.22 -5.52 3.33
C ILE A 94 2.00 -4.64 3.04
N HIS A 95 0.82 -5.08 3.45
CA HIS A 95 -0.41 -4.36 3.14
C HIS A 95 -1.46 -4.59 4.21
N CYS A 96 -2.45 -3.70 4.21
CA CYS A 96 -3.61 -3.88 5.08
C CYS A 96 -4.64 -4.74 4.35
N GLY A 97 -4.46 -6.06 4.45
CA GLY A 97 -5.49 -7.04 4.17
C GLY A 97 -6.31 -7.21 5.44
N ASP A 98 -6.61 -8.40 5.83
CA ASP A 98 -7.25 -8.66 7.11
C ASP A 98 -6.63 -9.90 7.73
N PRO A 99 -5.56 -9.76 8.51
CA PRO A 99 -4.98 -8.52 9.07
C PRO A 99 -3.88 -7.91 8.19
N ILE A 100 -3.24 -6.84 8.67
CA ILE A 100 -2.00 -6.33 8.09
C ILE A 100 -0.96 -7.43 8.15
N SER A 101 -0.38 -7.74 6.99
CA SER A 101 0.52 -8.89 6.85
C SER A 101 1.46 -8.73 5.67
N TYR A 102 2.52 -9.54 5.68
CA TYR A 102 3.30 -9.79 4.49
C TYR A 102 2.53 -10.77 3.60
N THR A 103 2.50 -10.51 2.31
CA THR A 103 1.74 -11.31 1.36
C THR A 103 2.50 -11.41 0.04
N SER A 104 2.54 -12.61 -0.57
CA SER A 104 3.11 -12.77 -1.91
C SER A 104 2.23 -12.07 -2.93
N ILE A 105 2.86 -11.31 -3.82
CA ILE A 105 2.14 -10.67 -4.94
C ILE A 105 1.99 -11.63 -6.12
N ASN A 106 2.57 -12.82 -6.05
CA ASN A 106 2.60 -13.76 -7.18
C ASN A 106 1.43 -14.74 -7.20
N SER A 107 0.48 -14.63 -6.27
CA SER A 107 -0.72 -15.44 -6.30
C SER A 107 -1.57 -15.07 -7.52
N THR A 108 -2.40 -16.00 -7.97
CA THR A 108 -3.32 -15.75 -9.10
C THR A 108 -4.21 -14.55 -8.84
N TYR A 109 -4.75 -14.43 -7.62
CA TYR A 109 -5.62 -13.32 -7.25
C TYR A 109 -4.92 -11.97 -7.46
N TRP A 110 -3.74 -11.79 -6.87
CA TRP A 110 -3.04 -10.50 -6.95
C TRP A 110 -2.54 -10.21 -8.36
N GLN A 111 -2.07 -11.22 -9.09
CA GLN A 111 -1.65 -11.02 -10.49
C GLN A 111 -2.82 -10.62 -11.39
N ASN A 112 -4.00 -11.18 -11.16
CA ASN A 112 -5.19 -10.82 -11.95
C ASN A 112 -5.69 -9.40 -11.66
N HIS A 113 -5.30 -8.81 -10.54
CA HIS A 113 -5.71 -7.46 -10.15
C HIS A 113 -4.57 -6.45 -10.23
N PHE A 114 -3.38 -6.88 -10.63
CA PHE A 114 -2.20 -6.01 -10.66
C PHE A 114 -2.39 -4.84 -11.62
N LEU A 115 -2.13 -3.63 -11.13
CA LEU A 115 -2.24 -2.39 -11.90
C LEU A 115 -0.87 -1.79 -12.19
N GLY A 116 0.02 -1.73 -11.20
CA GLY A 116 1.36 -1.19 -11.40
C GLY A 116 2.05 -0.81 -10.11
N PHE A 117 3.30 -0.41 -10.25
CA PHE A 117 4.12 0.13 -9.17
C PHE A 117 4.22 1.64 -9.28
N GLY A 118 4.46 2.31 -8.15
CA GLY A 118 4.72 3.74 -8.12
C GLY A 118 5.69 4.11 -7.01
N ARG A 119 6.41 5.21 -7.22
CA ARG A 119 7.33 5.74 -6.22
C ARG A 119 6.88 7.14 -5.85
N ILE A 120 6.78 7.44 -4.56
CA ILE A 120 6.38 8.76 -4.09
C ILE A 120 7.35 9.80 -4.65
N LYS A 121 6.78 10.85 -5.23
CA LYS A 121 7.55 11.94 -5.85
C LYS A 121 8.19 12.82 -4.80
#